data_1b58c3c5f8eefc107603e8d5a4c73918
#
_entry.id   1b58c3c5f8eefc107603e8d5a4c73918
#
_cell.length_a   1.000
_cell.length_b   1.000
_cell.length_c   1.000
_cell.angle_alpha   90.00
_cell.angle_beta   90.00
_cell.angle_gamma   90.00
#
_symmetry.space_group_name_H-M   'P 1'
#
loop_
_entity.id
_entity.type
_entity.pdbx_description
1 polymer ?
#
loop_
_entity_poly.entity_id
_entity_poly.type
_entity_poly.pdbx_seq_one_letter_code
_entity_poly.pdbx_strand_id
1 'polypeptide(L)'
;VIPPELRPMVQLDGGRFATSDLNDLYRRLINRNNRLKKLIELGAPDIIISNEKRMLQESVDALFDNGRRGRAVAGAGGRGLKSLSDMLKGKQGRFRQNLLGKRVDYSARSVIVVGPDLKLHECGLPKKMALELFKPFLYARLDKLGLATTIKQAKRLVEKEKSEVWDSLEHIIREHPILLNRAPTLHRLGVQAFEAKLIEGNAIELHPLVLSLIHISEPTRLDDI
;
A
#
# COMPACT_ATOMS: atom_id res chain seq x y z
N VAL A 1 -8.87 15.50 19.49
CA VAL A 1 -7.52 15.08 19.08
C VAL A 1 -7.56 13.62 18.73
N ILE A 2 -7.05 13.25 17.53
CA ILE A 2 -7.00 11.85 17.12
C ILE A 2 -5.93 11.06 17.89
N PRO A 3 -6.05 9.72 18.01
CA PRO A 3 -5.06 8.88 18.69
C PRO A 3 -3.64 9.04 18.12
N PRO A 4 -2.59 8.86 18.94
CA PRO A 4 -1.19 9.00 18.52
C PRO A 4 -0.78 8.08 17.38
N GLU A 5 -1.34 6.88 17.32
CA GLU A 5 -1.06 5.88 16.28
C GLU A 5 -1.45 6.36 14.87
N LEU A 6 -2.46 7.23 14.77
CA LEU A 6 -2.89 7.82 13.49
C LEU A 6 -2.06 9.04 13.07
N ARG A 7 -1.21 9.55 13.94
CA ARG A 7 -0.30 10.68 13.70
C ARG A 7 1.11 10.40 14.25
N PRO A 8 1.76 9.34 13.80
CA PRO A 8 2.99 8.86 14.41
C PRO A 8 4.14 9.86 14.28
N MET A 9 5.05 9.79 15.25
CA MET A 9 6.36 10.42 15.21
C MET A 9 7.41 9.31 15.25
N VAL A 10 8.23 9.22 14.20
CA VAL A 10 9.22 8.14 14.02
C VAL A 10 10.62 8.77 14.03
N GLN A 11 11.52 8.15 14.77
CA GLN A 11 12.94 8.52 14.76
C GLN A 11 13.60 7.96 13.51
N LEU A 12 14.27 8.82 12.75
CA LEU A 12 15.09 8.47 11.60
C LEU A 12 16.55 8.26 12.03
N ASP A 13 17.31 7.59 11.17
CA ASP A 13 18.75 7.47 11.33
C ASP A 13 19.39 8.86 11.42
N GLY A 14 20.31 9.04 12.38
CA GLY A 14 20.92 10.33 12.67
C GLY A 14 20.17 11.22 13.68
N GLY A 15 19.24 10.65 14.48
CA GLY A 15 18.58 11.34 15.60
C GLY A 15 17.50 12.36 15.20
N ARG A 16 17.15 12.45 13.91
CA ARG A 16 16.05 13.31 13.42
C ARG A 16 14.72 12.58 13.55
N PHE A 17 13.65 13.35 13.78
CA PHE A 17 12.30 12.82 13.84
C PHE A 17 11.51 13.20 12.60
N ALA A 18 10.85 12.19 12.00
CA ALA A 18 9.78 12.41 11.04
C ALA A 18 8.45 12.37 11.77
N THR A 19 7.62 13.38 11.55
CA THR A 19 6.32 13.51 12.21
C THR A 19 5.22 13.72 11.18
N SER A 20 4.00 13.30 11.52
CA SER A 20 2.82 13.61 10.73
C SER A 20 2.57 15.14 10.72
N ASP A 21 2.13 15.65 9.58
CA ASP A 21 1.76 17.07 9.42
C ASP A 21 0.66 17.50 10.41
N LEU A 22 -0.21 16.58 10.84
CA LEU A 22 -1.24 16.84 11.85
C LEU A 22 -0.66 17.27 13.20
N ASN A 23 0.48 16.74 13.61
CA ASN A 23 1.12 17.13 14.88
C ASN A 23 1.52 18.60 14.85
N ASP A 24 1.98 19.12 13.72
CA ASP A 24 2.31 20.53 13.58
C ASP A 24 1.05 21.42 13.60
N LEU A 25 -0.01 21.00 12.94
CA LEU A 25 -1.30 21.70 12.96
C LEU A 25 -1.91 21.73 14.37
N TYR A 26 -1.89 20.61 15.11
CA TYR A 26 -2.34 20.57 16.50
C TYR A 26 -1.48 21.46 17.40
N ARG A 27 -0.16 21.44 17.25
CA ARG A 27 0.74 22.30 18.02
C ARG A 27 0.43 23.77 17.80
N ARG A 28 0.21 24.19 16.55
CA ARG A 28 -0.16 25.58 16.22
C ARG A 28 -1.48 25.97 16.86
N LEU A 29 -2.49 25.11 16.80
CA LEU A 29 -3.78 25.32 17.43
C LEU A 29 -3.65 25.49 18.95
N ILE A 30 -2.95 24.60 19.62
CA ILE A 30 -2.76 24.62 21.07
C ILE A 30 -2.00 25.89 21.50
N ASN A 31 -0.95 26.27 20.79
CA ASN A 31 -0.18 27.46 21.07
C ASN A 31 -1.03 28.74 20.94
N ARG A 32 -1.87 28.83 19.89
CA ARG A 32 -2.81 29.93 19.71
C ARG A 32 -3.84 29.98 20.83
N ASN A 33 -4.41 28.88 21.21
CA ASN A 33 -5.38 28.77 22.28
C ASN A 33 -4.75 29.21 23.65
N ASN A 34 -3.56 28.72 23.94
CA ASN A 34 -2.85 29.10 25.18
C ASN A 34 -2.49 30.60 25.21
N ARG A 35 -2.10 31.16 24.07
CA ARG A 35 -1.86 32.60 23.93
C ARG A 35 -3.13 33.39 24.13
N LEU A 36 -4.25 32.99 23.55
CA LEU A 36 -5.55 33.66 23.76
C LEU A 36 -5.95 33.65 25.24
N LYS A 37 -5.82 32.49 25.91
CA LYS A 37 -6.11 32.37 27.35
C LYS A 37 -5.30 33.38 28.17
N LYS A 38 -4.00 33.45 27.95
CA LYS A 38 -3.11 34.42 28.65
C LYS A 38 -3.49 35.86 28.39
N LEU A 39 -3.87 36.21 27.16
CA LEU A 39 -4.29 37.60 26.84
C LEU A 39 -5.60 37.99 27.54
N ILE A 40 -6.54 37.05 27.68
CA ILE A 40 -7.79 37.26 28.42
C ILE A 40 -7.49 37.43 29.91
N GLU A 41 -6.65 36.59 30.50
CA GLU A 41 -6.23 36.66 31.92
C GLU A 41 -5.51 37.98 32.26
N LEU A 42 -4.73 38.50 31.32
CA LEU A 42 -4.01 39.78 31.48
C LEU A 42 -4.87 41.02 31.22
N GLY A 43 -6.14 40.87 30.86
CA GLY A 43 -7.02 41.99 30.55
C GLY A 43 -6.58 42.79 29.32
N ALA A 44 -6.05 42.13 28.28
CA ALA A 44 -5.58 42.81 27.07
C ALA A 44 -6.72 43.56 26.35
N PRO A 45 -6.42 44.62 25.57
CA PRO A 45 -7.43 45.34 24.79
C PRO A 45 -8.25 44.45 23.86
N ASP A 46 -9.55 44.75 23.71
CA ASP A 46 -10.48 43.95 22.92
C ASP A 46 -10.06 43.73 21.45
N ILE A 47 -9.39 44.71 20.87
CA ILE A 47 -8.84 44.62 19.51
C ILE A 47 -7.81 43.47 19.39
N ILE A 48 -6.93 43.34 20.40
CA ILE A 48 -5.91 42.29 20.44
C ILE A 48 -6.57 40.91 20.63
N ILE A 49 -7.53 40.84 21.57
CA ILE A 49 -8.29 39.61 21.85
C ILE A 49 -9.07 39.16 20.60
N SER A 50 -9.75 40.10 19.93
CA SER A 50 -10.51 39.82 18.70
C SER A 50 -9.59 39.29 17.56
N ASN A 51 -8.41 39.91 17.39
CA ASN A 51 -7.45 39.45 16.40
C ASN A 51 -6.91 38.04 16.71
N GLU A 52 -6.60 37.74 17.98
CA GLU A 52 -6.13 36.42 18.36
C GLU A 52 -7.24 35.35 18.22
N LYS A 53 -8.50 35.67 18.49
CA LYS A 53 -9.66 34.81 18.20
C LYS A 53 -9.73 34.49 16.72
N ARG A 54 -9.58 35.48 15.83
CA ARG A 54 -9.54 35.27 14.38
C ARG A 54 -8.39 34.35 13.97
N MET A 55 -7.20 34.54 14.51
CA MET A 55 -6.03 33.72 14.22
C MET A 55 -6.18 32.28 14.76
N LEU A 56 -6.87 32.12 15.90
CA LEU A 56 -7.23 30.78 16.41
C LEU A 56 -8.22 30.09 15.46
N GLN A 57 -9.24 30.81 14.97
CA GLN A 57 -10.18 30.28 13.99
C GLN A 57 -9.48 29.84 12.69
N GLU A 58 -8.56 30.63 12.17
CA GLU A 58 -7.72 30.26 11.02
C GLU A 58 -6.92 28.98 11.27
N SER A 59 -6.41 28.78 12.48
CA SER A 59 -5.71 27.54 12.84
C SER A 59 -6.62 26.33 12.89
N VAL A 60 -7.88 26.49 13.32
CA VAL A 60 -8.91 25.45 13.29
C VAL A 60 -9.28 25.12 11.85
N ASP A 61 -9.53 26.13 11.03
CA ASP A 61 -9.86 25.95 9.61
C ASP A 61 -8.73 25.21 8.86
N ALA A 62 -7.48 25.55 9.16
CA ALA A 62 -6.31 24.85 8.58
C ALA A 62 -6.19 23.40 9.05
N LEU A 63 -6.56 23.08 10.29
CA LEU A 63 -6.58 21.70 10.77
C LEU A 63 -7.62 20.85 10.02
N PHE A 64 -8.79 21.40 9.75
CA PHE A 64 -9.85 20.66 9.04
C PHE A 64 -9.62 20.57 7.54
N ASP A 65 -9.34 21.68 6.86
CA ASP A 65 -9.14 21.76 5.41
C ASP A 65 -8.17 22.88 5.04
N ASN A 66 -6.89 22.57 5.05
CA ASN A 66 -5.82 23.54 4.84
C ASN A 66 -5.83 24.09 3.39
N GLY A 67 -5.88 25.41 3.27
CA GLY A 67 -5.89 26.09 1.98
C GLY A 67 -7.28 26.35 1.40
N ARG A 68 -8.37 25.96 2.08
CA ARG A 68 -9.73 26.23 1.63
C ARG A 68 -10.09 27.73 1.74
N ARG A 69 -9.60 28.40 2.80
CA ARG A 69 -9.83 29.83 3.06
C ARG A 69 -8.50 30.58 3.03
N GLY A 70 -8.02 30.90 1.84
CA GLY A 70 -6.79 31.68 1.68
C GLY A 70 -5.53 30.82 1.50
N ARG A 71 -4.37 31.38 1.83
CA ARG A 71 -3.07 30.72 1.63
C ARG A 71 -2.91 29.54 2.59
N ALA A 72 -2.56 28.38 2.04
CA ALA A 72 -2.32 27.18 2.85
C ALA A 72 -1.15 27.40 3.84
N VAL A 73 -1.34 26.90 5.04
CA VAL A 73 -0.28 26.84 6.05
C VAL A 73 0.78 25.86 5.57
N ALA A 74 2.01 26.34 5.43
CA ALA A 74 3.14 25.55 4.96
C ALA A 74 4.05 25.11 6.11
N GLY A 75 4.69 23.96 5.91
CA GLY A 75 5.76 23.45 6.76
C GLY A 75 7.13 23.92 6.33
N ALA A 76 8.18 23.36 6.93
CA ALA A 76 9.55 23.56 6.51
C ALA A 76 9.71 23.11 5.04
N GLY A 77 10.23 23.98 4.17
CA GLY A 77 10.35 23.71 2.73
C GLY A 77 9.19 24.21 1.86
N GLY A 78 8.25 25.00 2.40
CA GLY A 78 7.21 25.67 1.62
C GLY A 78 6.04 24.79 1.16
N ARG A 79 6.07 23.50 1.43
CA ARG A 79 4.95 22.58 1.11
C ARG A 79 3.79 22.80 2.07
N GLY A 80 2.56 22.89 1.53
CA GLY A 80 1.34 22.92 2.34
C GLY A 80 1.20 21.66 3.21
N LEU A 81 0.83 21.86 4.48
CA LEU A 81 0.62 20.75 5.42
C LEU A 81 -0.66 20.01 5.08
N LYS A 82 -0.65 18.68 5.19
CA LYS A 82 -1.83 17.83 5.01
C LYS A 82 -2.77 17.96 6.20
N SER A 83 -3.99 18.43 5.92
CA SER A 83 -5.08 18.56 6.90
C SER A 83 -5.85 17.25 7.10
N LEU A 84 -6.80 17.23 8.02
CA LEU A 84 -7.70 16.09 8.23
C LEU A 84 -8.49 15.74 6.96
N SER A 85 -8.95 16.75 6.23
CA SER A 85 -9.66 16.56 4.95
C SER A 85 -8.78 15.89 3.90
N ASP A 86 -7.50 16.29 3.81
CA ASP A 86 -6.53 15.72 2.87
C ASP A 86 -6.18 14.25 3.18
N MET A 87 -6.34 13.82 4.43
CA MET A 87 -6.19 12.42 4.81
C MET A 87 -7.34 11.53 4.29
N LEU A 88 -8.49 12.10 4.01
CA LEU A 88 -9.66 11.38 3.49
C LEU A 88 -9.77 11.48 1.97
N LYS A 89 -9.43 12.64 1.41
CA LYS A 89 -9.57 12.98 -0.01
C LYS A 89 -8.40 12.46 -0.86
N GLY A 90 -8.67 12.36 -2.15
CA GLY A 90 -7.67 12.13 -3.18
C GLY A 90 -7.19 10.67 -3.28
N LYS A 91 -6.19 10.46 -4.13
CA LYS A 91 -5.66 9.13 -4.48
C LYS A 91 -4.97 8.42 -3.30
N GLN A 92 -4.37 9.20 -2.41
CA GLN A 92 -3.68 8.73 -1.20
C GLN A 92 -4.52 8.85 0.06
N GLY A 93 -5.80 9.26 -0.06
CA GLY A 93 -6.73 9.36 1.05
C GLY A 93 -7.24 7.99 1.50
N ARG A 94 -7.82 7.95 2.70
CA ARG A 94 -8.33 6.72 3.32
C ARG A 94 -9.36 5.99 2.46
N PHE A 95 -10.25 6.72 1.80
CA PHE A 95 -11.27 6.10 0.95
C PHE A 95 -10.66 5.32 -0.21
N ARG A 96 -9.79 5.93 -1.00
CA ARG A 96 -9.23 5.30 -2.20
C ARG A 96 -8.09 4.33 -1.89
N GLN A 97 -7.29 4.59 -0.87
CA GLN A 97 -6.09 3.79 -0.59
C GLN A 97 -6.32 2.64 0.38
N ASN A 98 -7.28 2.76 1.30
CA ASN A 98 -7.46 1.79 2.39
C ASN A 98 -8.85 1.14 2.45
N LEU A 99 -9.90 1.77 1.89
CA LEU A 99 -11.27 1.26 1.93
C LEU A 99 -11.69 0.63 0.61
N LEU A 100 -11.56 1.34 -0.51
CA LEU A 100 -11.92 0.82 -1.85
C LEU A 100 -10.93 -0.20 -2.37
N GLY A 101 -9.71 -0.19 -1.87
CA GLY A 101 -8.68 -1.16 -2.19
C GLY A 101 -7.67 -1.25 -1.06
N LYS A 102 -7.16 -2.46 -0.81
CA LYS A 102 -6.15 -2.73 0.22
C LYS A 102 -4.98 -3.47 -0.40
N ARG A 103 -3.80 -3.30 0.19
CA ARG A 103 -2.67 -4.19 -0.09
C ARG A 103 -2.99 -5.56 0.51
N VAL A 104 -2.74 -6.60 -0.26
CA VAL A 104 -2.98 -7.98 0.16
C VAL A 104 -1.66 -8.73 0.27
N ASP A 105 -1.62 -9.68 1.21
CA ASP A 105 -0.51 -10.60 1.35
C ASP A 105 -0.55 -11.67 0.25
N TYR A 106 0.50 -12.48 0.15
CA TYR A 106 0.65 -13.54 -0.84
C TYR A 106 0.50 -13.04 -2.28
N SER A 107 1.07 -11.88 -2.55
CA SER A 107 1.12 -11.27 -3.88
C SER A 107 2.54 -10.85 -4.20
N ALA A 108 2.89 -10.94 -5.49
CA ALA A 108 4.21 -10.60 -5.98
C ALA A 108 4.12 -9.88 -7.32
N ARG A 109 5.21 -9.29 -7.76
CA ARG A 109 5.34 -8.63 -9.04
C ARG A 109 6.63 -9.04 -9.73
N SER A 110 6.56 -9.35 -11.01
CA SER A 110 7.73 -9.65 -11.83
C SER A 110 7.51 -9.21 -13.27
N VAL A 111 8.56 -9.35 -14.05
CA VAL A 111 8.52 -9.14 -15.51
C VAL A 111 7.80 -10.33 -16.16
N ILE A 112 7.10 -10.08 -17.25
CA ILE A 112 6.41 -11.10 -18.06
C ILE A 112 7.23 -11.34 -19.32
N VAL A 113 7.46 -12.62 -19.65
CA VAL A 113 8.14 -13.05 -20.87
C VAL A 113 7.32 -14.11 -21.60
N VAL A 114 7.66 -14.34 -22.86
CA VAL A 114 6.99 -15.34 -23.70
C VAL A 114 7.47 -16.74 -23.33
N GLY A 115 6.51 -17.64 -23.08
CA GLY A 115 6.76 -19.08 -22.89
C GLY A 115 6.03 -19.88 -23.99
N PRO A 116 6.68 -20.21 -25.11
CA PRO A 116 6.04 -20.86 -26.25
C PRO A 116 5.55 -22.29 -25.97
N ASP A 117 6.16 -22.97 -25.01
CA ASP A 117 5.86 -24.35 -24.65
C ASP A 117 4.68 -24.49 -23.66
N LEU A 118 4.14 -23.37 -23.19
CA LEU A 118 3.02 -23.33 -22.25
C LEU A 118 1.69 -23.42 -22.99
N LYS A 119 0.70 -24.06 -22.37
CA LYS A 119 -0.69 -24.04 -22.84
C LYS A 119 -1.35 -22.70 -22.47
N LEU A 120 -2.50 -22.41 -23.10
CA LEU A 120 -3.25 -21.16 -22.88
C LEU A 120 -3.67 -20.92 -21.42
N HIS A 121 -3.89 -21.97 -20.66
CA HIS A 121 -4.30 -21.93 -19.26
C HIS A 121 -3.13 -22.09 -18.28
N GLU A 122 -1.92 -22.29 -18.79
CA GLU A 122 -0.71 -22.46 -17.97
C GLU A 122 0.11 -21.19 -17.93
N CYS A 123 0.82 -21.00 -16.82
CA CYS A 123 1.84 -19.96 -16.68
C CYS A 123 3.09 -20.52 -16.03
N GLY A 124 4.25 -20.04 -16.44
CA GLY A 124 5.52 -20.33 -15.79
C GLY A 124 5.73 -19.41 -14.60
N LEU A 125 5.80 -19.97 -13.41
CA LEU A 125 6.04 -19.23 -12.17
C LEU A 125 7.45 -19.52 -11.64
N PRO A 126 8.29 -18.49 -11.40
CA PRO A 126 9.62 -18.68 -10.81
C PRO A 126 9.55 -19.41 -9.47
N LYS A 127 10.37 -20.45 -9.31
CA LYS A 127 10.40 -21.29 -8.10
C LYS A 127 10.51 -20.48 -6.80
N LYS A 128 11.42 -19.51 -6.75
CA LYS A 128 11.62 -18.65 -5.56
C LYS A 128 10.40 -17.81 -5.24
N MET A 129 9.71 -17.31 -6.27
CA MET A 129 8.47 -16.54 -6.10
C MET A 129 7.35 -17.46 -5.60
N ALA A 130 7.21 -18.64 -6.18
CA ALA A 130 6.23 -19.63 -5.75
C ALA A 130 6.42 -20.02 -4.28
N LEU A 131 7.67 -20.21 -3.85
CA LEU A 131 7.99 -20.53 -2.46
C LEU A 131 7.46 -19.47 -1.48
N GLU A 132 7.61 -18.19 -1.80
CA GLU A 132 7.12 -17.08 -0.97
C GLU A 132 5.58 -16.99 -0.98
N LEU A 133 4.94 -17.14 -2.14
CA LEU A 133 3.50 -17.02 -2.29
C LEU A 133 2.74 -18.15 -1.56
N PHE A 134 3.26 -19.36 -1.61
CA PHE A 134 2.62 -20.55 -1.05
C PHE A 134 3.13 -20.96 0.33
N LYS A 135 3.89 -20.12 1.02
CA LYS A 135 4.42 -20.39 2.37
C LYS A 135 3.40 -20.98 3.35
N PRO A 136 2.19 -20.42 3.53
CA PRO A 136 1.23 -20.97 4.48
C PRO A 136 0.78 -22.39 4.15
N PHE A 137 0.54 -22.64 2.87
CA PHE A 137 0.15 -23.97 2.39
C PHE A 137 1.28 -24.98 2.58
N LEU A 138 2.52 -24.56 2.33
CA LEU A 138 3.71 -25.38 2.59
C LEU A 138 3.84 -25.75 4.07
N TYR A 139 3.68 -24.81 4.97
CA TYR A 139 3.75 -25.10 6.40
C TYR A 139 2.68 -26.10 6.83
N ALA A 140 1.44 -25.89 6.38
CA ALA A 140 0.34 -26.82 6.67
C ALA A 140 0.57 -28.23 6.09
N ARG A 141 1.16 -28.31 4.90
CA ARG A 141 1.46 -29.60 4.27
C ARG A 141 2.63 -30.32 4.94
N LEU A 142 3.72 -29.61 5.28
CA LEU A 142 4.87 -30.18 5.99
C LEU A 142 4.47 -30.71 7.37
N ASP A 143 3.54 -30.04 8.05
CA ASP A 143 2.95 -30.52 9.30
C ASP A 143 2.14 -31.81 9.11
N LYS A 144 1.25 -31.84 8.10
CA LYS A 144 0.48 -33.03 7.74
C LYS A 144 1.32 -34.24 7.35
N LEU A 145 2.46 -34.01 6.72
CA LEU A 145 3.40 -35.07 6.33
C LEU A 145 4.33 -35.50 7.50
N GLY A 146 4.23 -34.86 8.67
CA GLY A 146 5.05 -35.15 9.83
C GLY A 146 6.52 -34.74 9.68
N LEU A 147 6.89 -33.98 8.64
CA LEU A 147 8.24 -33.51 8.39
C LEU A 147 8.64 -32.35 9.29
N ALA A 148 7.66 -31.64 9.83
CA ALA A 148 7.86 -30.55 10.78
C ALA A 148 6.78 -30.61 11.87
N THR A 149 7.18 -30.77 13.10
CA THR A 149 6.28 -30.79 14.27
C THR A 149 6.00 -29.40 14.84
N THR A 150 6.79 -28.40 14.41
CA THR A 150 6.62 -27.01 14.84
C THR A 150 6.78 -26.05 13.66
N ILE A 151 6.07 -24.93 13.71
CA ILE A 151 6.16 -23.86 12.70
C ILE A 151 7.62 -23.37 12.53
N LYS A 152 8.40 -23.36 13.62
CA LYS A 152 9.81 -22.96 13.59
C LYS A 152 10.67 -23.94 12.79
N GLN A 153 10.38 -25.23 12.87
CA GLN A 153 11.05 -26.26 12.07
C GLN A 153 10.64 -26.16 10.61
N ALA A 154 9.34 -26.01 10.32
CA ALA A 154 8.84 -25.81 8.97
C ALA A 154 9.50 -24.61 8.30
N LYS A 155 9.58 -23.47 9.01
CA LYS A 155 10.26 -22.27 8.51
C LYS A 155 11.73 -22.53 8.16
N ARG A 156 12.49 -23.22 9.02
CA ARG A 156 13.88 -23.58 8.77
C ARG A 156 14.05 -24.54 7.58
N LEU A 157 13.11 -25.48 7.37
CA LEU A 157 13.14 -26.38 6.23
C LEU A 157 12.92 -25.61 4.91
N VAL A 158 11.97 -24.71 4.89
CA VAL A 158 11.67 -23.84 3.74
C VAL A 158 12.84 -22.90 3.44
N GLU A 159 13.45 -22.27 4.45
CA GLU A 159 14.65 -21.41 4.29
C GLU A 159 15.88 -22.17 3.75
N LYS A 160 15.99 -23.47 4.05
CA LYS A 160 17.07 -24.33 3.55
C LYS A 160 16.80 -24.93 2.17
N GLU A 161 15.64 -24.65 1.58
CA GLU A 161 15.25 -25.10 0.24
C GLU A 161 15.48 -26.60 0.00
N LYS A 162 15.11 -27.45 0.97
CA LYS A 162 15.31 -28.91 0.84
C LYS A 162 14.42 -29.51 -0.29
N SER A 163 14.84 -30.66 -0.83
CA SER A 163 14.10 -31.38 -1.90
C SER A 163 12.66 -31.67 -1.54
N GLU A 164 12.40 -32.08 -0.30
CA GLU A 164 11.04 -32.39 0.22
C GLU A 164 10.09 -31.16 0.17
N VAL A 165 10.66 -29.96 0.25
CA VAL A 165 9.90 -28.70 0.15
C VAL A 165 9.47 -28.48 -1.30
N TRP A 166 10.33 -28.76 -2.28
CA TRP A 166 10.02 -28.60 -3.70
C TRP A 166 8.94 -29.58 -4.17
N ASP A 167 9.02 -30.84 -3.75
CA ASP A 167 8.01 -31.85 -4.05
C ASP A 167 6.63 -31.48 -3.45
N SER A 168 6.67 -30.97 -2.21
CA SER A 168 5.46 -30.45 -1.55
C SER A 168 4.87 -29.23 -2.26
N LEU A 169 5.73 -28.32 -2.73
CA LEU A 169 5.34 -27.11 -3.43
C LEU A 169 4.70 -27.44 -4.78
N GLU A 170 5.29 -28.36 -5.56
CA GLU A 170 4.72 -28.78 -6.84
C GLU A 170 3.31 -29.36 -6.70
N HIS A 171 3.08 -30.16 -5.67
CA HIS A 171 1.77 -30.71 -5.39
C HIS A 171 0.75 -29.61 -5.00
N ILE A 172 1.15 -28.62 -4.18
CA ILE A 172 0.27 -27.53 -3.76
C ILE A 172 -0.12 -26.66 -4.96
N ILE A 173 0.81 -26.38 -5.85
CA ILE A 173 0.59 -25.53 -7.03
C ILE A 173 -0.42 -26.18 -7.99
N ARG A 174 -0.43 -27.49 -8.14
CA ARG A 174 -1.43 -28.19 -8.96
C ARG A 174 -2.86 -28.04 -8.45
N GLU A 175 -3.03 -27.86 -7.14
CA GLU A 175 -4.36 -27.73 -6.51
C GLU A 175 -4.83 -26.28 -6.44
N HIS A 176 -3.92 -25.30 -6.59
CA HIS A 176 -4.20 -23.89 -6.34
C HIS A 176 -3.82 -23.02 -7.53
N PRO A 177 -4.78 -22.64 -8.37
CA PRO A 177 -4.53 -21.71 -9.47
C PRO A 177 -4.17 -20.32 -8.95
N ILE A 178 -3.44 -19.57 -9.74
CA ILE A 178 -3.02 -18.19 -9.43
C ILE A 178 -3.76 -17.19 -10.32
N LEU A 179 -4.00 -16.00 -9.77
CA LEU A 179 -4.54 -14.87 -10.53
C LEU A 179 -3.39 -13.98 -10.98
N LEU A 180 -3.28 -13.74 -12.28
CA LEU A 180 -2.34 -12.79 -12.85
C LEU A 180 -3.08 -11.54 -13.32
N ASN A 181 -2.51 -10.39 -13.01
CA ASN A 181 -3.01 -9.08 -13.42
C ASN A 181 -1.89 -8.25 -14.04
N ARG A 182 -2.15 -7.62 -15.17
CA ARG A 182 -1.28 -6.60 -15.76
C ARG A 182 -1.89 -5.21 -15.57
N ALA A 183 -1.12 -4.30 -15.01
CA ALA A 183 -1.52 -2.90 -14.93
C ALA A 183 -1.12 -2.14 -16.24
N PRO A 184 -1.99 -1.25 -16.79
CA PRO A 184 -3.33 -0.92 -16.32
C PRO A 184 -4.36 -2.00 -16.68
N THR A 185 -5.33 -2.25 -15.77
CA THR A 185 -6.44 -3.19 -16.04
C THR A 185 -7.53 -2.46 -16.82
N LEU A 186 -7.48 -2.51 -18.14
CA LEU A 186 -8.39 -1.79 -19.03
C LEU A 186 -9.69 -2.56 -19.31
N HIS A 187 -9.64 -3.88 -19.27
CA HIS A 187 -10.77 -4.77 -19.54
C HIS A 187 -10.71 -6.05 -18.68
N ARG A 188 -11.77 -6.83 -18.69
CA ARG A 188 -11.91 -8.03 -17.87
C ARG A 188 -10.79 -9.08 -18.08
N LEU A 189 -10.21 -9.17 -19.29
CA LEU A 189 -9.12 -10.08 -19.60
C LEU A 189 -7.75 -9.64 -19.02
N GLY A 190 -7.67 -8.44 -18.43
CA GLY A 190 -6.49 -7.98 -17.72
C GLY A 190 -6.24 -8.71 -16.40
N VAL A 191 -7.23 -9.49 -15.90
CA VAL A 191 -7.12 -10.37 -14.74
C VAL A 191 -7.57 -11.76 -15.14
N GLN A 192 -6.67 -12.72 -15.12
CA GLN A 192 -6.95 -14.09 -15.51
C GLN A 192 -6.37 -15.10 -14.52
N ALA A 193 -7.01 -16.26 -14.40
CA ALA A 193 -6.52 -17.36 -13.59
C ALA A 193 -5.72 -18.34 -14.45
N PHE A 194 -4.60 -18.82 -13.90
CA PHE A 194 -3.71 -19.77 -14.58
C PHE A 194 -3.32 -20.90 -13.63
N GLU A 195 -3.11 -22.07 -14.22
CA GLU A 195 -2.39 -23.16 -13.58
C GLU A 195 -0.90 -22.88 -13.65
N ALA A 196 -0.24 -22.83 -12.51
CA ALA A 196 1.18 -22.50 -12.45
C ALA A 196 2.05 -23.73 -12.68
N LYS A 197 3.09 -23.57 -13.50
CA LYS A 197 4.22 -24.50 -13.63
C LYS A 197 5.46 -23.86 -13.05
N LEU A 198 6.24 -24.61 -12.29
CA LEU A 198 7.50 -24.14 -11.75
C LEU A 198 8.55 -24.04 -12.85
N ILE A 199 9.16 -22.86 -12.98
CA ILE A 199 10.24 -22.59 -13.90
C ILE A 199 11.47 -22.04 -13.15
N GLU A 200 12.63 -22.20 -13.77
CA GLU A 200 13.84 -21.53 -13.33
C GLU A 200 13.83 -20.08 -13.84
N GLY A 201 14.51 -19.19 -13.13
CA GLY A 201 14.61 -17.78 -13.50
C GLY A 201 13.84 -16.85 -12.57
N ASN A 202 13.63 -15.60 -13.01
CA ASN A 202 12.99 -14.55 -12.21
C ASN A 202 11.78 -13.90 -12.91
N ALA A 203 11.48 -14.28 -14.14
CA ALA A 203 10.38 -13.75 -14.93
C ALA A 203 9.21 -14.73 -15.00
N ILE A 204 7.99 -14.22 -15.08
CA ILE A 204 6.79 -15.01 -15.28
C ILE A 204 6.64 -15.29 -16.78
N GLU A 205 6.46 -16.55 -17.15
CA GLU A 205 6.24 -16.95 -18.53
C GLU A 205 4.75 -17.11 -18.84
N LEU A 206 4.33 -16.59 -19.99
CA LEU A 206 2.97 -16.71 -20.48
C LEU A 206 2.95 -17.13 -21.95
N HIS A 207 1.87 -17.82 -22.34
CA HIS A 207 1.66 -18.15 -23.74
C HIS A 207 1.57 -16.90 -24.61
N PRO A 208 2.16 -16.87 -25.83
CA PRO A 208 2.18 -15.68 -26.69
C PRO A 208 0.81 -15.07 -26.98
N LEU A 209 -0.22 -15.90 -27.18
CA LEU A 209 -1.59 -15.41 -27.41
C LEU A 209 -2.19 -14.71 -26.18
N VAL A 210 -1.89 -15.21 -24.98
CA VAL A 210 -2.34 -14.56 -23.73
C VAL A 210 -1.64 -13.21 -23.56
N LEU A 211 -0.35 -13.13 -23.85
CA LEU A 211 0.40 -11.88 -23.84
C LEU A 211 -0.18 -10.86 -24.82
N SER A 212 -0.53 -11.28 -26.02
CA SER A 212 -1.20 -10.43 -27.02
C SER A 212 -2.54 -9.90 -26.50
N LEU A 213 -3.38 -10.73 -25.88
CA LEU A 213 -4.67 -10.34 -25.30
C LEU A 213 -4.51 -9.34 -24.13
N ILE A 214 -3.53 -9.56 -23.28
CA ILE A 214 -3.24 -8.68 -22.14
C ILE A 214 -2.68 -7.31 -22.60
N HIS A 215 -1.97 -7.28 -23.73
CA HIS A 215 -1.39 -6.07 -24.31
C HIS A 215 -2.31 -5.31 -25.27
N ILE A 216 -3.52 -5.80 -25.55
CA ILE A 216 -4.51 -5.02 -26.32
C ILE A 216 -4.83 -3.76 -25.50
N SER A 217 -4.19 -2.67 -25.88
CA SER A 217 -4.49 -1.34 -25.43
C SER A 217 -5.65 -0.82 -26.26
N GLU A 218 -6.67 -0.29 -25.61
CA GLU A 218 -7.86 0.38 -26.14
C GLU A 218 -8.49 -0.20 -27.42
N PRO A 219 -9.76 -0.58 -27.37
CA PRO A 219 -10.51 -0.71 -28.61
C PRO A 219 -10.47 0.66 -29.31
N THR A 220 -9.96 0.70 -30.52
CA THR A 220 -10.10 1.85 -31.41
C THR A 220 -11.57 2.25 -31.34
N ARG A 221 -11.87 3.46 -30.85
CA ARG A 221 -13.24 3.99 -30.91
C ARG A 221 -13.65 3.98 -32.37
N LEU A 222 -14.72 3.28 -32.67
CA LEU A 222 -15.33 3.26 -34.01
C LEU A 222 -15.86 4.66 -34.44
N ASP A 223 -15.71 5.65 -33.57
CA ASP A 223 -16.15 7.03 -33.80
C ASP A 223 -15.13 7.90 -34.56
N ASP A 224 -13.96 7.36 -34.92
CA ASP A 224 -12.91 8.05 -35.66
C ASP A 224 -12.79 7.57 -37.14
N ILE A 225 -13.89 6.99 -37.74
CA ILE A 225 -13.96 6.67 -39.17
C ILE A 225 -15.04 7.49 -39.84
#